data_74995412156927d97a6f974fc82a7c8b
#
_entry.id   74995412156927d97a6f974fc82a7c8b
#
_cell.length_a   1.000
_cell.length_b   1.000
_cell.length_c   1.000
_cell.angle_alpha   90.00
_cell.angle_beta   90.00
_cell.angle_gamma   90.00
#
_symmetry.space_group_name_H-M   'P 1'
#
loop_
_entity.id
_entity.type
_entity.pdbx_description
1 polymer ?
#
loop_
_entity_poly.entity_id
_entity_poly.type
_entity_poly.pdbx_seq_one_letter_code
_entity_poly.pdbx_strand_id
1 'polypeptide(L)'
;MNSKSYIKSIFLFIILLLAVTALTNYIVDPGNIYPKYYSQESQVTEEVFVKKLIESKYGLLMPKNTWNERDIKKALAEYSMNYDCAVIGSSHIMQISSNRQNKSLTSLCSSLKNLGVSGGSLEDYLAMSNIILKNTEFLPKTVVFGIDPWSLNFGKDKRWSGYEQDYFEMKSKLSLKYPSTHLNDNNNSNKDLLINLFNLQYLKRSLSVISKPKIEAVTPVSKFNQNSGLALPVTLPDGSYIYSAEFIGKAKNSIKTIPGKNSYKIVNNFYYQDVAIKTFEKLIQHLINSKITVAFILTPYHHRVWNHTEQPIIKAFNIIEGKVHDIAKQYKIQVIGSYNPDNIGCLENEFYDGMHPMDTCLMKLENRSISY
;
A
#
# COMPACT_ATOMS: atom_id res chain seq x y z
N MET A 1 22.88 48.10 18.85
CA MET A 1 21.50 47.58 18.75
C MET A 1 21.07 47.13 20.14
N ASN A 2 19.96 47.61 20.67
CA ASN A 2 19.54 47.29 22.03
C ASN A 2 19.13 45.80 22.10
N SER A 3 19.58 45.06 23.12
CA SER A 3 19.33 43.63 23.28
C SER A 3 17.85 43.24 23.18
N LYS A 4 16.96 44.12 23.64
CA LYS A 4 15.49 43.95 23.50
C LYS A 4 15.03 44.01 22.05
N SER A 5 15.61 44.85 21.20
CA SER A 5 15.31 44.95 19.78
C SER A 5 15.78 43.70 19.03
N TYR A 6 16.93 43.18 19.37
CA TYR A 6 17.48 41.95 18.79
C TYR A 6 16.60 40.72 19.09
N ILE A 7 16.18 40.56 20.36
CA ILE A 7 15.29 39.47 20.76
C ILE A 7 13.93 39.55 20.01
N LYS A 8 13.35 40.76 19.89
CA LYS A 8 12.10 40.95 19.11
C LYS A 8 12.29 40.56 17.66
N SER A 9 13.41 40.91 17.03
CA SER A 9 13.69 40.57 15.64
C SER A 9 13.82 39.04 15.42
N ILE A 10 14.50 38.33 16.34
CA ILE A 10 14.61 36.89 16.31
C ILE A 10 13.20 36.23 16.43
N PHE A 11 12.41 36.72 17.39
CA PHE A 11 11.07 36.17 17.61
C PHE A 11 10.17 36.37 16.39
N LEU A 12 10.23 37.54 15.78
CA LEU A 12 9.48 37.86 14.55
C LEU A 12 9.92 36.97 13.37
N PHE A 13 11.24 36.76 13.26
CA PHE A 13 11.78 35.84 12.22
C PHE A 13 11.32 34.40 12.41
N ILE A 14 11.29 33.90 13.64
CA ILE A 14 10.79 32.54 13.93
C ILE A 14 9.30 32.42 13.58
N ILE A 15 8.49 33.39 13.94
CA ILE A 15 7.05 33.42 13.59
C ILE A 15 6.89 33.42 12.08
N LEU A 16 7.64 34.22 11.35
CA LEU A 16 7.59 34.27 9.90
C LEU A 16 7.98 32.92 9.28
N LEU A 17 9.02 32.29 9.78
CA LEU A 17 9.48 30.97 9.30
C LEU A 17 8.40 29.90 9.52
N LEU A 18 7.77 29.88 10.70
CA LEU A 18 6.67 28.96 11.00
C LEU A 18 5.47 29.22 10.11
N ALA A 19 5.11 30.49 9.87
CA ALA A 19 4.01 30.85 8.98
C ALA A 19 4.26 30.42 7.53
N VAL A 20 5.47 30.64 7.01
CA VAL A 20 5.86 30.19 5.67
C VAL A 20 5.84 28.64 5.57
N THR A 21 6.34 27.95 6.60
CA THR A 21 6.29 26.49 6.66
C THR A 21 4.86 25.97 6.61
N ALA A 22 3.99 26.51 7.47
CA ALA A 22 2.59 26.12 7.53
C ALA A 22 1.85 26.41 6.23
N LEU A 23 2.07 27.59 5.65
CA LEU A 23 1.44 27.98 4.39
C LEU A 23 1.91 27.08 3.23
N THR A 24 3.20 26.79 3.14
CA THR A 24 3.75 25.88 2.12
C THR A 24 3.17 24.47 2.28
N ASN A 25 3.13 23.95 3.49
CA ASN A 25 2.58 22.62 3.76
C ASN A 25 1.09 22.53 3.47
N TYR A 26 0.32 23.59 3.76
CA TYR A 26 -1.12 23.65 3.48
C TYR A 26 -1.42 23.75 1.97
N ILE A 27 -0.71 24.64 1.25
CA ILE A 27 -0.98 24.89 -0.19
C ILE A 27 -0.55 23.70 -1.03
N VAL A 28 0.65 23.17 -0.77
CA VAL A 28 1.22 22.07 -1.59
C VAL A 28 0.58 20.75 -1.24
N ASP A 29 0.38 20.51 0.06
CA ASP A 29 -0.28 19.32 0.62
C ASP A 29 0.08 18.01 -0.08
N PRO A 30 1.34 17.55 0.02
CA PRO A 30 1.81 16.37 -0.70
C PRO A 30 1.16 15.06 -0.24
N GLY A 31 0.41 15.08 0.87
CA GLY A 31 -0.33 13.95 1.42
C GLY A 31 -1.83 14.03 1.18
N ASN A 32 -2.30 15.13 0.56
CA ASN A 32 -3.72 15.43 0.34
C ASN A 32 -4.56 15.29 1.63
N ILE A 33 -4.01 15.80 2.76
CA ILE A 33 -4.62 15.66 4.09
C ILE A 33 -5.50 16.85 4.50
N TYR A 34 -5.38 18.00 3.79
CA TYR A 34 -6.15 19.20 4.08
C TYR A 34 -7.33 19.35 3.13
N PRO A 35 -8.52 19.76 3.63
CA PRO A 35 -9.67 20.05 2.77
C PRO A 35 -9.34 21.24 1.84
N LYS A 36 -9.40 21.02 0.54
CA LYS A 36 -9.16 22.06 -0.46
C LYS A 36 -10.49 22.74 -0.81
N TYR A 37 -10.60 24.01 -0.47
CA TYR A 37 -11.78 24.84 -0.79
C TYR A 37 -11.80 25.36 -2.24
N TYR A 38 -10.71 25.16 -2.99
CA TYR A 38 -10.62 25.57 -4.40
C TYR A 38 -10.56 24.33 -5.28
N SER A 39 -11.66 24.03 -5.96
CA SER A 39 -11.66 23.15 -7.11
C SER A 39 -10.88 23.84 -8.24
N GLN A 40 -9.70 23.35 -8.56
CA GLN A 40 -9.08 23.72 -9.84
C GLN A 40 -9.91 23.09 -10.95
N GLU A 41 -10.57 23.89 -11.76
CA GLU A 41 -11.53 23.52 -12.82
C GLU A 41 -10.99 22.62 -13.96
N SER A 42 -9.80 22.06 -13.83
CA SER A 42 -9.22 21.17 -14.84
C SER A 42 -8.51 19.94 -14.27
N GLN A 43 -8.79 19.55 -13.02
CA GLN A 43 -8.18 18.34 -12.48
C GLN A 43 -8.94 17.11 -12.98
N VAL A 44 -8.22 16.24 -13.69
CA VAL A 44 -8.68 14.89 -13.97
C VAL A 44 -8.96 14.20 -12.64
N THR A 45 -10.20 13.78 -12.39
CA THR A 45 -10.56 13.05 -11.17
C THR A 45 -10.00 11.64 -11.20
N GLU A 46 -9.97 10.96 -10.05
CA GLU A 46 -9.51 9.59 -9.94
C GLU A 46 -10.34 8.64 -10.82
N GLU A 47 -11.64 8.88 -10.96
CA GLU A 47 -12.53 8.10 -11.82
C GLU A 47 -12.17 8.27 -13.30
N VAL A 48 -11.89 9.50 -13.74
CA VAL A 48 -11.45 9.77 -15.12
C VAL A 48 -10.08 9.13 -15.38
N PHE A 49 -9.18 9.18 -14.39
CA PHE A 49 -7.89 8.50 -14.48
C PHE A 49 -8.08 7.00 -14.63
N VAL A 50 -8.88 6.37 -13.76
CA VAL A 50 -9.15 4.92 -13.78
C VAL A 50 -9.83 4.50 -15.08
N LYS A 51 -10.80 5.27 -15.60
CA LYS A 51 -11.40 5.00 -16.90
C LYS A 51 -10.34 4.95 -18.01
N LYS A 52 -9.50 5.98 -18.10
CA LYS A 52 -8.40 6.02 -19.08
C LYS A 52 -7.35 4.94 -18.84
N LEU A 53 -7.11 4.56 -17.58
CA LEU A 53 -6.21 3.47 -17.23
C LEU A 53 -6.69 2.15 -17.82
N ILE A 54 -7.95 1.82 -17.63
CA ILE A 54 -8.56 0.57 -18.11
C ILE A 54 -8.65 0.54 -19.65
N GLU A 55 -8.92 1.67 -20.27
CA GLU A 55 -8.91 1.84 -21.72
C GLU A 55 -7.49 1.81 -22.33
N SER A 56 -6.45 1.97 -21.51
CA SER A 56 -5.07 1.99 -21.98
C SER A 56 -4.57 0.57 -22.27
N LYS A 57 -3.73 0.44 -23.31
CA LYS A 57 -3.11 -0.85 -23.65
C LYS A 57 -1.91 -1.21 -22.77
N TYR A 58 -1.15 -0.19 -22.35
CA TYR A 58 0.14 -0.38 -21.67
C TYR A 58 0.25 0.36 -20.34
N GLY A 59 -0.86 0.92 -19.88
CA GLY A 59 -0.94 1.67 -18.65
C GLY A 59 -0.68 3.16 -18.79
N LEU A 60 -0.72 3.83 -17.65
CA LEU A 60 -0.53 5.28 -17.54
C LEU A 60 0.67 5.59 -16.65
N LEU A 61 1.41 6.64 -16.98
CA LEU A 61 2.41 7.21 -16.08
C LEU A 61 1.71 7.77 -14.84
N MET A 62 2.22 7.43 -13.67
CA MET A 62 1.75 8.01 -12.41
C MET A 62 2.44 9.35 -12.19
N PRO A 63 1.71 10.47 -12.29
CA PRO A 63 2.28 11.75 -11.94
C PRO A 63 2.62 11.76 -10.45
N LYS A 64 3.85 12.19 -10.12
CA LYS A 64 4.26 12.32 -8.72
C LYS A 64 3.38 13.36 -8.05
N ASN A 65 2.72 12.97 -6.94
CA ASN A 65 2.03 13.85 -6.01
C ASN A 65 0.73 14.53 -6.49
N THR A 66 0.04 13.97 -7.46
CA THR A 66 -1.28 14.48 -7.87
C THR A 66 -2.43 13.80 -7.14
N TRP A 67 -2.30 12.52 -6.81
CA TRP A 67 -3.32 11.75 -6.11
C TRP A 67 -2.75 10.91 -4.99
N ASN A 68 -3.57 10.66 -3.98
CA ASN A 68 -3.31 9.62 -3.02
C ASN A 68 -3.47 8.25 -3.73
N GLU A 69 -2.51 7.36 -3.54
CA GLU A 69 -2.56 6.01 -4.11
C GLU A 69 -3.85 5.26 -3.71
N ARG A 70 -4.32 5.47 -2.49
CA ARG A 70 -5.53 4.85 -1.96
C ARG A 70 -6.79 5.31 -2.68
N ASP A 71 -6.87 6.60 -3.05
CA ASP A 71 -8.01 7.14 -3.78
C ASP A 71 -8.12 6.54 -5.18
N ILE A 72 -6.97 6.34 -5.87
CA ILE A 72 -6.93 5.63 -7.15
C ILE A 72 -7.36 4.17 -7.00
N LYS A 73 -6.89 3.49 -5.95
CA LYS A 73 -7.25 2.08 -5.72
C LYS A 73 -8.73 1.93 -5.35
N LYS A 74 -9.29 2.90 -4.63
CA LYS A 74 -10.73 2.99 -4.36
C LYS A 74 -11.52 3.13 -5.66
N ALA A 75 -11.18 4.14 -6.48
CA ALA A 75 -11.84 4.35 -7.76
C ALA A 75 -11.72 3.12 -8.69
N LEU A 76 -10.57 2.43 -8.67
CA LEU A 76 -10.38 1.18 -9.41
C LEU A 76 -11.28 0.04 -8.89
N ALA A 77 -11.42 -0.09 -7.57
CA ALA A 77 -12.28 -1.10 -6.96
C ALA A 77 -13.76 -0.83 -7.28
N GLU A 78 -14.17 0.45 -7.29
CA GLU A 78 -15.53 0.91 -7.60
C GLU A 78 -15.85 0.85 -9.10
N TYR A 79 -14.83 0.81 -9.98
CA TYR A 79 -15.06 0.81 -11.42
C TYR A 79 -15.79 -0.47 -11.88
N SER A 80 -16.89 -0.26 -12.62
CA SER A 80 -17.78 -1.33 -13.08
C SER A 80 -17.13 -2.14 -14.21
N MET A 81 -16.54 -3.28 -13.88
CA MET A 81 -16.00 -4.25 -14.83
C MET A 81 -15.89 -5.62 -14.19
N ASN A 82 -16.10 -6.66 -15.00
CA ASN A 82 -15.90 -8.05 -14.57
C ASN A 82 -14.41 -8.37 -14.38
N TYR A 83 -14.09 -9.05 -13.30
CA TYR A 83 -12.76 -9.58 -13.00
C TYR A 83 -12.87 -10.78 -12.04
N ASP A 84 -11.91 -11.70 -12.12
CA ASP A 84 -11.97 -12.91 -11.29
C ASP A 84 -11.47 -12.65 -9.87
N CYS A 85 -10.37 -11.91 -9.74
CA CYS A 85 -9.71 -11.72 -8.44
C CYS A 85 -9.51 -10.26 -8.08
N ALA A 86 -9.80 -9.90 -6.81
CA ALA A 86 -9.30 -8.69 -6.16
C ALA A 86 -8.09 -9.04 -5.30
N VAL A 87 -6.94 -8.44 -5.57
CA VAL A 87 -5.71 -8.65 -4.81
C VAL A 87 -5.47 -7.45 -3.89
N ILE A 88 -5.58 -7.66 -2.58
CA ILE A 88 -5.46 -6.64 -1.53
C ILE A 88 -4.18 -6.89 -0.73
N GLY A 89 -3.39 -5.87 -0.46
CA GLY A 89 -2.16 -6.01 0.31
C GLY A 89 -1.31 -4.75 0.32
N SER A 90 -0.04 -4.93 0.66
CA SER A 90 0.92 -3.83 0.70
C SER A 90 1.66 -3.64 -0.64
N SER A 91 2.74 -2.84 -0.61
CA SER A 91 3.64 -2.68 -1.77
C SER A 91 4.26 -3.99 -2.27
N HIS A 92 4.30 -5.03 -1.45
CA HIS A 92 4.86 -6.33 -1.82
C HIS A 92 4.07 -7.04 -2.91
N ILE A 93 2.75 -6.80 -2.99
CA ILE A 93 1.90 -7.41 -4.01
C ILE A 93 1.65 -6.53 -5.24
N MET A 94 2.14 -5.28 -5.24
CA MET A 94 1.85 -4.31 -6.32
C MET A 94 2.34 -4.76 -7.70
N GLN A 95 3.30 -5.68 -7.76
CA GLN A 95 3.83 -6.22 -9.01
C GLN A 95 3.03 -7.44 -9.51
N ILE A 96 2.11 -7.98 -8.72
CA ILE A 96 1.21 -9.06 -9.13
C ILE A 96 0.26 -8.53 -10.22
N SER A 97 0.24 -9.19 -11.38
CA SER A 97 -0.42 -8.65 -12.56
C SER A 97 -0.90 -9.73 -13.51
N SER A 98 -2.06 -9.51 -14.10
CA SER A 98 -2.56 -10.24 -15.28
C SER A 98 -2.17 -9.56 -16.61
N ASN A 99 -1.66 -8.32 -16.56
CA ASN A 99 -1.31 -7.51 -17.73
C ASN A 99 0.19 -7.51 -18.06
N ARG A 100 1.03 -8.06 -17.17
CA ARG A 100 2.48 -8.20 -17.44
C ARG A 100 2.75 -9.42 -18.33
N GLN A 101 3.95 -9.46 -18.91
CA GLN A 101 4.44 -10.65 -19.59
C GLN A 101 4.61 -11.81 -18.60
N ASN A 102 5.22 -11.54 -17.45
CA ASN A 102 5.31 -12.47 -16.33
C ASN A 102 4.06 -12.34 -15.49
N LYS A 103 2.99 -13.02 -15.91
CA LYS A 103 1.72 -13.05 -15.19
C LYS A 103 1.87 -13.83 -13.89
N SER A 104 1.16 -13.39 -12.87
CA SER A 104 1.13 -14.05 -11.56
C SER A 104 -0.28 -14.56 -11.29
N LEU A 105 -0.42 -15.61 -10.48
CA LEU A 105 -1.69 -16.19 -10.05
C LEU A 105 -2.55 -16.74 -11.21
N THR A 106 -1.90 -17.26 -12.23
CA THR A 106 -2.61 -17.69 -13.46
C THR A 106 -3.48 -18.92 -13.26
N SER A 107 -3.18 -19.75 -12.28
CA SER A 107 -4.02 -20.89 -11.91
C SER A 107 -5.27 -20.49 -11.11
N LEU A 108 -5.21 -19.35 -10.42
CA LEU A 108 -6.29 -18.85 -9.57
C LEU A 108 -7.15 -17.80 -10.27
N CYS A 109 -6.55 -16.93 -11.08
CA CYS A 109 -7.18 -15.77 -11.66
C CYS A 109 -6.89 -15.64 -13.15
N SER A 110 -7.92 -15.60 -14.00
CA SER A 110 -7.74 -15.23 -15.42
C SER A 110 -7.62 -13.72 -15.61
N SER A 111 -8.25 -12.95 -14.73
CA SER A 111 -8.19 -11.48 -14.67
C SER A 111 -8.19 -11.03 -13.22
N LEU A 112 -7.51 -9.93 -12.93
CA LEU A 112 -7.45 -9.40 -11.57
C LEU A 112 -7.50 -7.86 -11.52
N LYS A 113 -7.93 -7.32 -10.38
CA LYS A 113 -7.66 -5.96 -9.95
C LYS A 113 -6.63 -5.99 -8.82
N ASN A 114 -5.48 -5.36 -9.04
CA ASN A 114 -4.49 -5.17 -7.99
C ASN A 114 -4.80 -3.91 -7.19
N LEU A 115 -5.27 -4.10 -5.98
CA LEU A 115 -5.67 -3.06 -5.03
C LEU A 115 -4.62 -2.85 -3.92
N GLY A 116 -3.40 -3.34 -4.13
CA GLY A 116 -2.29 -3.15 -3.21
C GLY A 116 -1.90 -1.70 -3.07
N VAL A 117 -1.57 -1.28 -1.84
CA VAL A 117 -1.18 0.08 -1.49
C VAL A 117 0.11 0.09 -0.66
N SER A 118 0.90 1.14 -0.76
CA SER A 118 2.13 1.27 0.03
C SER A 118 1.83 1.16 1.53
N GLY A 119 2.49 0.20 2.21
CA GLY A 119 2.31 -0.06 3.63
C GLY A 119 0.88 -0.50 4.00
N GLY A 120 0.21 -1.23 3.11
CA GLY A 120 -1.12 -1.77 3.36
C GLY A 120 -1.21 -2.49 4.71
N SER A 121 -2.25 -2.19 5.47
CA SER A 121 -2.50 -2.67 6.83
C SER A 121 -3.84 -3.41 6.92
N LEU A 122 -4.16 -3.94 8.10
CA LEU A 122 -5.46 -4.58 8.32
C LEU A 122 -6.63 -3.61 8.10
N GLU A 123 -6.44 -2.33 8.43
CA GLU A 123 -7.42 -1.29 8.17
C GLU A 123 -7.70 -1.14 6.66
N ASP A 124 -6.65 -1.20 5.83
CA ASP A 124 -6.78 -1.19 4.37
C ASP A 124 -7.55 -2.42 3.87
N TYR A 125 -7.31 -3.60 4.47
CA TYR A 125 -8.05 -4.83 4.09
C TYR A 125 -9.54 -4.69 4.39
N LEU A 126 -9.90 -4.15 5.57
CA LEU A 126 -11.29 -3.92 5.96
C LEU A 126 -11.96 -2.93 5.02
N ALA A 127 -11.35 -1.77 4.81
CA ALA A 127 -11.91 -0.72 3.97
C ALA A 127 -12.08 -1.18 2.52
N MET A 128 -11.04 -1.76 1.94
CA MET A 128 -11.07 -2.21 0.54
C MET A 128 -12.07 -3.35 0.32
N SER A 129 -12.19 -4.27 1.28
CA SER A 129 -13.22 -5.32 1.21
C SER A 129 -14.64 -4.75 1.28
N ASN A 130 -14.85 -3.67 2.08
CA ASN A 130 -16.15 -2.99 2.09
C ASN A 130 -16.49 -2.35 0.75
N ILE A 131 -15.50 -1.67 0.13
CA ILE A 131 -15.66 -1.04 -1.18
C ILE A 131 -16.03 -2.08 -2.25
N ILE A 132 -15.32 -3.22 -2.29
CA ILE A 132 -15.61 -4.32 -3.20
C ILE A 132 -17.04 -4.84 -3.00
N LEU A 133 -17.45 -5.08 -1.75
CA LEU A 133 -18.77 -5.63 -1.42
C LEU A 133 -19.94 -4.66 -1.69
N LYS A 134 -19.68 -3.36 -1.81
CA LYS A 134 -20.70 -2.39 -2.25
C LYS A 134 -21.03 -2.51 -3.73
N ASN A 135 -20.11 -2.98 -4.55
CA ASN A 135 -20.30 -3.14 -5.99
C ASN A 135 -20.89 -4.54 -6.30
N THR A 136 -22.13 -4.76 -5.91
CA THR A 136 -22.79 -6.09 -5.94
C THR A 136 -22.95 -6.68 -7.35
N GLU A 137 -22.91 -5.86 -8.39
CA GLU A 137 -23.02 -6.29 -9.79
C GLU A 137 -21.71 -6.89 -10.32
N PHE A 138 -20.56 -6.43 -9.80
CA PHE A 138 -19.23 -6.81 -10.27
C PHE A 138 -18.35 -7.37 -9.15
N LEU A 139 -18.92 -8.29 -8.36
CA LEU A 139 -18.16 -8.98 -7.32
C LEU A 139 -17.09 -9.91 -7.92
N PRO A 140 -15.87 -9.92 -7.38
CA PRO A 140 -14.87 -10.91 -7.76
C PRO A 140 -15.28 -12.30 -7.28
N LYS A 141 -14.83 -13.34 -7.98
CA LYS A 141 -14.95 -14.71 -7.51
C LYS A 141 -14.07 -14.96 -6.27
N THR A 142 -12.90 -14.31 -6.27
CA THR A 142 -11.88 -14.51 -5.23
C THR A 142 -11.33 -13.17 -4.74
N VAL A 143 -11.20 -13.03 -3.42
CA VAL A 143 -10.39 -12.00 -2.78
C VAL A 143 -9.09 -12.64 -2.30
N VAL A 144 -7.98 -12.08 -2.74
CA VAL A 144 -6.63 -12.56 -2.43
C VAL A 144 -5.96 -11.57 -1.50
N PHE A 145 -5.62 -11.98 -0.29
CA PHE A 145 -4.89 -11.14 0.66
C PHE A 145 -3.39 -11.43 0.60
N GLY A 146 -2.61 -10.42 0.22
CA GLY A 146 -1.16 -10.45 0.37
C GLY A 146 -0.80 -10.10 1.80
N ILE A 147 -0.47 -11.10 2.62
CA ILE A 147 -0.24 -10.93 4.04
C ILE A 147 1.24 -10.69 4.30
N ASP A 148 1.54 -9.55 4.88
CA ASP A 148 2.86 -9.21 5.37
C ASP A 148 2.96 -9.47 6.88
N PRO A 149 4.17 -9.57 7.44
CA PRO A 149 4.35 -9.84 8.87
C PRO A 149 3.67 -8.83 9.79
N TRP A 150 3.44 -7.60 9.34
CA TRP A 150 2.76 -6.56 10.11
C TRP A 150 1.25 -6.48 9.87
N SER A 151 0.71 -7.18 8.87
CA SER A 151 -0.71 -7.06 8.46
C SER A 151 -1.70 -7.49 9.56
N LEU A 152 -1.25 -8.35 10.49
CA LEU A 152 -2.09 -8.83 11.59
C LEU A 152 -1.96 -7.95 12.85
N ASN A 153 -1.80 -6.64 12.63
CA ASN A 153 -1.74 -5.62 13.68
C ASN A 153 -2.51 -4.38 13.24
N PHE A 154 -3.11 -3.69 14.22
CA PHE A 154 -3.74 -2.38 14.02
C PHE A 154 -2.76 -1.22 14.27
N GLY A 155 -3.07 -0.06 13.71
CA GLY A 155 -2.38 1.20 14.00
C GLY A 155 -0.97 1.30 13.43
N LYS A 156 -0.60 0.48 12.46
CA LYS A 156 0.74 0.49 11.86
C LYS A 156 0.90 1.58 10.81
N ASP A 157 -0.16 1.89 10.09
CA ASP A 157 -0.17 2.94 9.07
C ASP A 157 -1.45 3.77 9.22
N LYS A 158 -1.34 5.09 9.14
CA LYS A 158 -2.50 5.99 9.24
C LYS A 158 -3.00 6.47 7.87
N ARG A 159 -2.34 6.10 6.79
CA ARG A 159 -2.68 6.54 5.42
C ARG A 159 -4.03 6.02 4.92
N TRP A 160 -4.58 4.98 5.57
CA TRP A 160 -5.91 4.45 5.30
C TRP A 160 -7.05 5.44 5.59
N SER A 161 -6.79 6.53 6.29
CA SER A 161 -7.79 7.54 6.64
C SER A 161 -8.53 8.13 5.42
N GLY A 162 -7.97 8.01 4.20
CA GLY A 162 -8.65 8.41 2.96
C GLY A 162 -9.94 7.66 2.68
N TYR A 163 -10.14 6.45 3.24
CA TYR A 163 -11.40 5.70 3.17
C TYR A 163 -11.91 5.26 4.55
N GLU A 164 -11.80 6.19 5.50
CA GLU A 164 -12.22 5.97 6.90
C GLU A 164 -13.67 5.50 7.01
N GLN A 165 -14.57 6.06 6.20
CA GLN A 165 -15.96 5.65 6.18
C GLN A 165 -16.11 4.16 5.82
N ASP A 166 -15.42 3.68 4.79
CA ASP A 166 -15.49 2.28 4.36
C ASP A 166 -14.94 1.33 5.43
N TYR A 167 -13.90 1.76 6.14
CA TYR A 167 -13.35 1.02 7.28
C TYR A 167 -14.37 0.89 8.42
N PHE A 168 -15.03 1.98 8.83
CA PHE A 168 -16.01 1.94 9.92
C PHE A 168 -17.28 1.19 9.53
N GLU A 169 -17.72 1.30 8.29
CA GLU A 169 -18.85 0.51 7.79
C GLU A 169 -18.56 -0.99 7.86
N MET A 170 -17.36 -1.44 7.43
CA MET A 170 -16.97 -2.83 7.55
C MET A 170 -16.92 -3.26 9.00
N LYS A 171 -16.32 -2.47 9.89
CA LYS A 171 -16.31 -2.78 11.34
C LYS A 171 -17.71 -2.96 11.90
N SER A 172 -18.64 -2.12 11.50
CA SER A 172 -20.04 -2.24 11.91
C SER A 172 -20.67 -3.54 11.40
N LYS A 173 -20.48 -3.90 10.12
CA LYS A 173 -20.96 -5.16 9.52
C LYS A 173 -20.41 -6.40 10.25
N LEU A 174 -19.17 -6.33 10.71
CA LEU A 174 -18.53 -7.41 11.46
C LEU A 174 -18.93 -7.46 12.95
N SER A 175 -19.83 -6.59 13.39
CA SER A 175 -20.26 -6.48 14.81
C SER A 175 -19.07 -6.37 15.77
N LEU A 176 -18.07 -5.61 15.39
CA LEU A 176 -16.86 -5.43 16.19
C LEU A 176 -17.14 -4.38 17.27
N LYS A 177 -17.46 -4.84 18.48
CA LYS A 177 -17.45 -3.98 19.68
C LYS A 177 -16.00 -3.71 20.06
N TYR A 178 -15.50 -2.52 19.74
CA TYR A 178 -14.23 -2.07 20.29
C TYR A 178 -14.44 -1.06 21.40
N PRO A 179 -13.56 -1.07 22.42
CA PRO A 179 -13.50 0.04 23.34
C PRO A 179 -13.30 1.32 22.54
N SER A 180 -14.00 2.36 22.88
CA SER A 180 -13.97 3.70 22.29
C SER A 180 -12.61 4.43 22.41
N THR A 181 -11.54 3.73 22.79
CA THR A 181 -10.22 4.29 23.00
C THR A 181 -9.53 4.82 21.71
N HIS A 182 -10.05 4.45 20.52
CA HIS A 182 -9.62 5.06 19.26
C HIS A 182 -10.67 5.99 18.62
N LEU A 183 -11.92 6.01 19.14
CA LEU A 183 -12.98 6.89 18.65
C LEU A 183 -12.97 8.29 19.30
N ASN A 184 -12.14 8.52 20.32
CA ASN A 184 -11.89 9.87 20.84
C ASN A 184 -10.87 10.68 20.03
N ASP A 185 -10.43 10.15 18.88
CA ASP A 185 -9.49 10.81 18.01
C ASP A 185 -10.10 11.85 17.04
N ASN A 186 -11.38 12.18 17.14
CA ASN A 186 -11.90 13.39 16.49
C ASN A 186 -11.17 14.67 16.97
N ASN A 187 -10.63 14.67 18.20
CA ASN A 187 -9.71 15.71 18.67
C ASN A 187 -8.24 15.48 18.20
N ASN A 188 -7.83 14.24 17.87
CA ASN A 188 -6.49 13.94 17.39
C ASN A 188 -6.34 14.20 15.88
N SER A 189 -7.38 14.04 15.09
CA SER A 189 -7.35 14.36 13.67
C SER A 189 -6.98 15.84 13.44
N ASN A 190 -7.62 16.76 14.12
CA ASN A 190 -7.30 18.19 14.04
C ASN A 190 -5.90 18.51 14.61
N LYS A 191 -5.47 17.80 15.66
CA LYS A 191 -4.14 17.94 16.24
C LYS A 191 -3.05 17.41 15.32
N ASP A 192 -3.26 16.26 14.69
CA ASP A 192 -2.34 15.68 13.71
C ASP A 192 -2.26 16.55 12.43
N LEU A 193 -3.36 17.13 11.98
CA LEU A 193 -3.40 18.11 10.90
C LEU A 193 -2.57 19.36 11.26
N LEU A 194 -2.77 19.92 12.47
CA LEU A 194 -1.99 21.06 12.94
C LEU A 194 -0.49 20.73 13.06
N ILE A 195 -0.14 19.55 13.58
CA ILE A 195 1.26 19.11 13.69
C ILE A 195 1.91 19.01 12.30
N ASN A 196 1.21 18.52 11.30
CA ASN A 196 1.72 18.40 9.94
C ASN A 196 1.96 19.76 9.27
N LEU A 197 1.20 20.80 9.61
CA LEU A 197 1.46 22.17 9.11
C LEU A 197 2.86 22.64 9.45
N PHE A 198 3.35 22.32 10.65
CA PHE A 198 4.67 22.77 11.15
C PHE A 198 5.76 21.70 11.03
N ASN A 199 5.46 20.55 10.39
CA ASN A 199 6.36 19.42 10.27
C ASN A 199 7.42 19.67 9.17
N LEU A 200 8.70 19.69 9.55
CA LEU A 200 9.80 19.89 8.60
C LEU A 200 9.96 18.76 7.59
N GLN A 201 9.61 17.51 7.94
CA GLN A 201 9.62 16.41 6.97
C GLN A 201 8.52 16.58 5.93
N TYR A 202 7.35 17.08 6.37
CA TYR A 202 6.26 17.41 5.47
C TYR A 202 6.64 18.59 4.57
N LEU A 203 7.29 19.64 5.11
CA LEU A 203 7.85 20.75 4.33
C LEU A 203 8.85 20.26 3.27
N LYS A 204 9.77 19.37 3.64
CA LYS A 204 10.72 18.78 2.69
C LYS A 204 10.00 18.04 1.53
N ARG A 205 8.92 17.34 1.82
CA ARG A 205 8.06 16.72 0.81
C ARG A 205 7.37 17.79 -0.06
N SER A 206 6.80 18.82 0.55
CA SER A 206 6.15 19.95 -0.14
C SER A 206 7.12 20.63 -1.11
N LEU A 207 8.32 20.95 -0.68
CA LEU A 207 9.37 21.54 -1.53
C LEU A 207 9.78 20.60 -2.66
N SER A 208 9.83 19.28 -2.40
CA SER A 208 10.15 18.29 -3.44
C SER A 208 9.06 18.19 -4.52
N VAL A 209 7.82 18.55 -4.21
CA VAL A 209 6.70 18.62 -5.16
C VAL A 209 6.82 19.86 -6.03
N ILE A 210 7.09 21.03 -5.42
CA ILE A 210 7.23 22.30 -6.14
C ILE A 210 8.37 22.27 -7.16
N SER A 211 9.46 21.57 -6.84
CA SER A 211 10.66 21.51 -7.69
C SER A 211 10.52 20.59 -8.91
N LYS A 212 9.39 19.91 -9.08
CA LYS A 212 9.21 18.93 -10.18
C LYS A 212 8.33 19.50 -11.28
N PRO A 213 8.64 19.21 -12.57
CA PRO A 213 7.82 19.64 -13.68
C PRO A 213 6.39 19.09 -13.53
N LYS A 214 5.40 19.94 -13.81
CA LYS A 214 4.00 19.52 -13.92
C LYS A 214 3.89 18.59 -15.13
N ILE A 215 3.51 17.35 -14.89
CA ILE A 215 3.21 16.38 -15.95
C ILE A 215 1.69 16.36 -16.08
N GLU A 216 1.21 16.29 -17.33
CA GLU A 216 -0.21 16.12 -17.55
C GLU A 216 -0.73 14.90 -16.78
N ALA A 217 -1.88 15.07 -16.15
CA ALA A 217 -2.42 14.12 -15.18
C ALA A 217 -2.68 12.73 -15.78
N VAL A 218 -2.70 12.59 -17.11
CA VAL A 218 -2.92 11.31 -17.79
C VAL A 218 -2.00 11.22 -18.99
N THR A 219 -0.90 10.50 -18.83
CA THR A 219 0.04 10.26 -19.93
C THR A 219 0.10 8.76 -20.23
N PRO A 220 -0.45 8.31 -21.37
CA PRO A 220 -0.40 6.92 -21.78
C PRO A 220 1.03 6.47 -22.09
N VAL A 221 1.32 5.21 -21.76
CA VAL A 221 2.57 4.55 -22.16
C VAL A 221 2.39 3.98 -23.58
N SER A 222 3.29 4.32 -24.49
CA SER A 222 3.18 3.95 -25.91
C SER A 222 3.57 2.49 -26.20
N LYS A 223 4.37 1.88 -25.30
CA LYS A 223 4.79 0.48 -25.41
C LYS A 223 4.96 -0.14 -24.04
N PHE A 224 4.76 -1.46 -23.96
CA PHE A 224 5.00 -2.18 -22.72
C PHE A 224 6.50 -2.13 -22.36
N ASN A 225 6.77 -1.66 -21.16
CA ASN A 225 8.12 -1.61 -20.63
C ASN A 225 8.15 -2.36 -19.29
N GLN A 226 8.61 -3.60 -19.32
CA GLN A 226 8.67 -4.46 -18.11
C GLN A 226 9.61 -3.91 -17.03
N ASN A 227 10.69 -3.27 -17.46
CA ASN A 227 11.70 -2.71 -16.57
C ASN A 227 11.74 -1.22 -16.84
N SER A 228 10.99 -0.46 -16.07
CA SER A 228 10.84 0.96 -16.37
C SER A 228 12.20 1.68 -16.41
N GLY A 229 12.74 1.89 -17.61
CA GLY A 229 13.69 2.96 -17.87
C GLY A 229 13.02 4.34 -17.79
N LEU A 230 11.74 4.38 -17.32
CA LEU A 230 10.95 5.59 -17.24
C LEU A 230 11.22 6.32 -15.93
N ALA A 231 11.29 7.64 -16.00
CA ALA A 231 11.52 8.50 -14.84
C ALA A 231 10.38 8.40 -13.82
N LEU A 232 9.17 8.06 -14.27
CA LEU A 232 7.98 7.91 -13.46
C LEU A 232 7.51 6.46 -13.42
N PRO A 233 6.84 6.06 -12.33
CA PRO A 233 6.21 4.75 -12.28
C PRO A 233 5.00 4.68 -13.23
N VAL A 234 4.63 3.46 -13.59
CA VAL A 234 3.47 3.17 -14.44
C VAL A 234 2.45 2.36 -13.65
N THR A 235 1.19 2.72 -13.75
CA THR A 235 0.07 1.86 -13.33
C THR A 235 -0.48 1.15 -14.56
N LEU A 236 -0.60 -0.17 -14.50
CA LEU A 236 -1.17 -1.00 -15.55
C LEU A 236 -2.70 -1.05 -15.46
N PRO A 237 -3.42 -1.47 -16.51
CA PRO A 237 -4.89 -1.51 -16.52
C PRO A 237 -5.51 -2.30 -15.37
N ASP A 238 -4.83 -3.33 -14.89
CA ASP A 238 -5.26 -4.13 -13.74
C ASP A 238 -4.92 -3.49 -12.38
N GLY A 239 -4.36 -2.29 -12.38
CA GLY A 239 -3.93 -1.59 -11.17
C GLY A 239 -2.56 -1.98 -10.66
N SER A 240 -1.90 -2.98 -11.24
CA SER A 240 -0.53 -3.33 -10.85
C SER A 240 0.46 -2.22 -11.23
N TYR A 241 1.66 -2.29 -10.63
CA TYR A 241 2.58 -1.16 -10.62
C TYR A 241 3.94 -1.52 -11.21
N ILE A 242 4.50 -0.66 -12.04
CA ILE A 242 5.88 -0.74 -12.53
C ILE A 242 6.68 0.38 -11.88
N TYR A 243 7.72 0.03 -11.13
CA TYR A 243 8.55 1.01 -10.43
C TYR A 243 9.37 1.89 -11.39
N SER A 244 9.61 3.14 -11.01
CA SER A 244 10.46 4.08 -11.77
C SER A 244 11.93 3.68 -11.74
N ALA A 245 12.69 4.12 -12.73
CA ALA A 245 14.14 3.94 -12.78
C ALA A 245 14.85 4.50 -11.53
N GLU A 246 14.35 5.64 -11.01
CA GLU A 246 14.86 6.23 -9.76
C GLU A 246 14.68 5.29 -8.56
N PHE A 247 13.48 4.69 -8.41
CA PHE A 247 13.23 3.72 -7.35
C PHE A 247 14.16 2.52 -7.49
N ILE A 248 14.23 1.92 -8.68
CA ILE A 248 15.05 0.74 -8.94
C ILE A 248 16.53 1.02 -8.66
N GLY A 249 17.04 2.19 -9.04
CA GLY A 249 18.42 2.58 -8.75
C GLY A 249 18.72 2.70 -7.26
N LYS A 250 17.79 3.30 -6.50
CA LYS A 250 17.90 3.42 -5.03
C LYS A 250 17.78 2.05 -4.35
N ALA A 251 16.86 1.21 -4.80
CA ALA A 251 16.61 -0.11 -4.27
C ALA A 251 17.83 -1.03 -4.43
N LYS A 252 18.44 -1.07 -5.60
CA LYS A 252 19.70 -1.84 -5.87
C LYS A 252 20.85 -1.44 -4.93
N ASN A 253 20.95 -0.17 -4.57
CA ASN A 253 21.96 0.28 -3.62
C ASN A 253 21.65 -0.16 -2.19
N SER A 254 20.37 -0.25 -1.83
CA SER A 254 19.96 -0.70 -0.49
C SER A 254 20.30 -2.18 -0.22
N ILE A 255 20.25 -3.03 -1.23
CA ILE A 255 20.62 -4.45 -1.10
C ILE A 255 22.07 -4.61 -0.60
N LYS A 256 22.98 -3.74 -1.05
CA LYS A 256 24.40 -3.80 -0.65
C LYS A 256 24.61 -3.55 0.85
N THR A 257 23.69 -2.87 1.50
CA THR A 257 23.76 -2.49 2.91
C THR A 257 22.99 -3.46 3.83
N ILE A 258 22.38 -4.50 3.28
CA ILE A 258 21.80 -5.58 4.06
C ILE A 258 22.93 -6.58 4.39
N PRO A 259 23.17 -6.94 5.68
CA PRO A 259 22.33 -6.59 6.82
C PRO A 259 22.91 -5.42 7.62
N GLY A 260 22.26 -4.29 7.61
CA GLY A 260 22.51 -3.30 8.64
C GLY A 260 21.72 -3.67 9.91
N LYS A 261 22.27 -3.38 11.09
CA LYS A 261 21.61 -3.61 12.40
C LYS A 261 20.19 -3.04 12.53
N ASN A 262 19.71 -2.26 11.54
CA ASN A 262 18.41 -1.59 11.50
C ASN A 262 17.80 -1.58 10.10
N SER A 263 18.12 -2.54 9.24
CA SER A 263 17.68 -2.53 7.82
C SER A 263 16.16 -2.47 7.68
N TYR A 264 15.44 -3.00 8.64
CA TYR A 264 14.00 -2.83 8.77
C TYR A 264 13.72 -2.57 10.24
N LYS A 265 13.27 -1.38 10.61
CA LYS A 265 12.79 -1.01 11.97
C LYS A 265 11.58 -1.85 12.42
N ILE A 266 11.50 -3.01 11.89
CA ILE A 266 10.45 -3.98 12.03
C ILE A 266 10.58 -4.70 13.38
N VAL A 267 11.73 -4.60 14.04
CA VAL A 267 12.19 -5.48 15.12
C VAL A 267 11.35 -5.46 16.39
N ASN A 268 10.63 -4.40 16.69
CA ASN A 268 10.01 -4.30 18.03
C ASN A 268 8.51 -4.66 18.12
N ASN A 269 7.82 -5.00 17.02
CA ASN A 269 6.37 -5.21 17.06
C ASN A 269 5.83 -6.20 16.00
N PHE A 270 6.54 -7.29 15.74
CA PHE A 270 6.11 -8.30 14.75
C PHE A 270 5.15 -9.37 15.26
N TYR A 271 4.83 -9.31 16.52
CA TYR A 271 3.83 -10.23 17.02
C TYR A 271 2.46 -9.68 16.62
N TYR A 272 1.60 -10.57 16.16
CA TYR A 272 0.21 -10.25 15.88
C TYR A 272 -0.52 -9.83 17.16
N GLN A 273 -1.54 -9.01 16.99
CA GLN A 273 -2.50 -8.71 18.05
C GLN A 273 -3.67 -9.69 17.96
N ASP A 274 -4.04 -10.35 19.05
CA ASP A 274 -5.18 -11.28 19.06
C ASP A 274 -6.48 -10.63 18.56
N VAL A 275 -6.66 -9.36 18.86
CA VAL A 275 -7.80 -8.59 18.38
C VAL A 275 -7.77 -8.40 16.86
N ALA A 276 -6.59 -8.22 16.26
CA ALA A 276 -6.41 -8.10 14.82
C ALA A 276 -6.67 -9.43 14.13
N ILE A 277 -6.15 -10.54 14.68
CA ILE A 277 -6.43 -11.89 14.19
C ILE A 277 -7.94 -12.15 14.18
N LYS A 278 -8.63 -11.95 15.31
CA LYS A 278 -10.09 -12.14 15.41
C LYS A 278 -10.86 -11.26 14.44
N THR A 279 -10.38 -10.06 14.19
CA THR A 279 -10.98 -9.15 13.21
C THR A 279 -10.80 -9.68 11.80
N PHE A 280 -9.60 -10.13 11.46
CA PHE A 280 -9.30 -10.70 10.16
C PHE A 280 -10.09 -11.98 9.90
N GLU A 281 -10.20 -12.86 10.89
CA GLU A 281 -11.04 -14.06 10.82
C GLU A 281 -12.52 -13.73 10.56
N LYS A 282 -13.08 -12.71 11.22
CA LYS A 282 -14.44 -12.23 10.95
C LYS A 282 -14.60 -11.68 9.55
N LEU A 283 -13.59 -10.94 9.04
CA LEU A 283 -13.59 -10.46 7.65
C LEU A 283 -13.61 -11.62 6.66
N ILE A 284 -12.75 -12.63 6.87
CA ILE A 284 -12.71 -13.85 6.07
C ILE A 284 -14.08 -14.50 6.04
N GLN A 285 -14.69 -14.72 7.20
CA GLN A 285 -15.99 -15.36 7.30
C GLN A 285 -17.10 -14.55 6.61
N HIS A 286 -17.04 -13.22 6.71
CA HIS A 286 -17.97 -12.33 6.02
C HIS A 286 -17.86 -12.44 4.50
N LEU A 287 -16.64 -12.51 3.95
CA LEU A 287 -16.41 -12.73 2.52
C LEU A 287 -16.91 -14.09 2.06
N ILE A 288 -16.61 -15.16 2.81
CA ILE A 288 -17.09 -16.52 2.52
C ILE A 288 -18.63 -16.58 2.54
N ASN A 289 -19.26 -15.96 3.54
CA ASN A 289 -20.73 -15.87 3.60
C ASN A 289 -21.32 -15.08 2.43
N SER A 290 -20.55 -14.14 1.88
CA SER A 290 -20.89 -13.39 0.65
C SER A 290 -20.59 -14.18 -0.64
N LYS A 291 -20.27 -15.49 -0.53
CA LYS A 291 -19.94 -16.40 -1.63
C LYS A 291 -18.67 -16.03 -2.40
N ILE A 292 -17.76 -15.35 -1.74
CA ILE A 292 -16.44 -14.98 -2.29
C ILE A 292 -15.41 -15.97 -1.73
N THR A 293 -14.65 -16.57 -2.63
CA THR A 293 -13.49 -17.39 -2.23
C THR A 293 -12.39 -16.48 -1.69
N VAL A 294 -11.70 -16.95 -0.66
CA VAL A 294 -10.55 -16.24 -0.10
C VAL A 294 -9.28 -17.04 -0.36
N ALA A 295 -8.19 -16.37 -0.71
CA ALA A 295 -6.86 -16.95 -0.80
C ALA A 295 -5.82 -16.02 -0.13
N PHE A 296 -4.70 -16.60 0.31
CA PHE A 296 -3.61 -15.85 0.91
C PHE A 296 -2.37 -15.92 0.05
N ILE A 297 -1.61 -14.82 -0.01
CA ILE A 297 -0.29 -14.75 -0.61
C ILE A 297 0.72 -14.37 0.46
N LEU A 298 1.83 -15.10 0.49
CA LEU A 298 3.03 -14.78 1.25
C LEU A 298 4.15 -14.45 0.26
N THR A 299 4.48 -13.17 0.15
CA THR A 299 5.53 -12.72 -0.76
C THR A 299 6.91 -12.91 -0.15
N PRO A 300 7.90 -13.45 -0.91
CA PRO A 300 9.23 -13.72 -0.37
C PRO A 300 10.02 -12.46 -0.09
N TYR A 301 10.93 -12.58 0.86
CA TYR A 301 11.94 -11.59 1.14
C TYR A 301 13.27 -12.00 0.47
N HIS A 302 14.13 -11.01 0.22
CA HIS A 302 15.44 -11.25 -0.40
C HIS A 302 16.30 -12.21 0.47
N HIS A 303 17.10 -13.08 -0.15
CA HIS A 303 17.96 -14.06 0.52
C HIS A 303 18.86 -13.44 1.60
N ARG A 304 19.40 -12.24 1.37
CA ARG A 304 20.20 -11.54 2.39
C ARG A 304 19.41 -11.16 3.64
N VAL A 305 18.11 -10.96 3.54
CA VAL A 305 17.22 -10.75 4.70
C VAL A 305 16.95 -12.09 5.37
N TRP A 306 16.63 -13.11 4.58
CA TRP A 306 16.25 -14.43 5.08
C TRP A 306 17.41 -15.17 5.75
N ASN A 307 18.61 -15.14 5.16
CA ASN A 307 19.78 -15.88 5.65
C ASN A 307 20.41 -15.31 6.93
N HIS A 308 19.91 -14.18 7.45
CA HIS A 308 20.29 -13.65 8.75
C HIS A 308 19.51 -14.31 9.90
N THR A 309 19.72 -15.58 10.11
CA THR A 309 19.00 -16.45 11.05
C THR A 309 19.01 -15.97 12.51
N GLU A 310 20.01 -15.20 12.92
CA GLU A 310 20.11 -14.64 14.27
C GLU A 310 19.23 -13.39 14.48
N GLN A 311 18.62 -12.85 13.43
CA GLN A 311 17.79 -11.66 13.58
C GLN A 311 16.39 -11.99 14.07
N PRO A 312 15.84 -11.18 14.99
CA PRO A 312 14.46 -11.32 15.48
C PRO A 312 13.41 -11.35 14.36
N ILE A 313 13.73 -10.75 13.20
CA ILE A 313 12.87 -10.70 12.02
C ILE A 313 12.53 -12.11 11.49
N ILE A 314 13.49 -13.01 11.40
CA ILE A 314 13.25 -14.37 10.87
C ILE A 314 12.34 -15.16 11.80
N LYS A 315 12.54 -15.02 13.11
CA LYS A 315 11.63 -15.61 14.09
C LYS A 315 10.20 -15.08 13.91
N ALA A 316 10.07 -13.78 13.68
CA ALA A 316 8.78 -13.15 13.42
C ALA A 316 8.14 -13.69 12.14
N PHE A 317 8.90 -13.81 11.05
CA PHE A 317 8.39 -14.37 9.79
C PHE A 317 7.84 -15.79 9.98
N ASN A 318 8.60 -16.67 10.65
CA ASN A 318 8.16 -18.04 10.92
C ASN A 318 6.89 -18.09 11.78
N ILE A 319 6.79 -17.23 12.81
CA ILE A 319 5.59 -17.16 13.67
C ILE A 319 4.37 -16.70 12.86
N ILE A 320 4.53 -15.65 12.04
CA ILE A 320 3.40 -15.10 11.26
C ILE A 320 3.00 -16.05 10.13
N GLU A 321 3.97 -16.61 9.39
CA GLU A 321 3.68 -17.63 8.37
C GLU A 321 2.93 -18.82 8.97
N GLY A 322 3.39 -19.35 10.13
CA GLY A 322 2.70 -20.40 10.87
C GLY A 322 1.26 -19.99 11.23
N LYS A 323 1.06 -18.76 11.74
CA LYS A 323 -0.27 -18.27 12.10
C LYS A 323 -1.20 -18.12 10.89
N VAL A 324 -0.66 -17.70 9.74
CA VAL A 324 -1.41 -17.63 8.47
C VAL A 324 -1.85 -19.03 8.04
N HIS A 325 -0.99 -20.03 8.15
CA HIS A 325 -1.34 -21.42 7.86
C HIS A 325 -2.39 -21.98 8.82
N ASP A 326 -2.34 -21.63 10.12
CA ASP A 326 -3.37 -22.03 11.09
C ASP A 326 -4.75 -21.49 10.71
N ILE A 327 -4.83 -20.18 10.36
CA ILE A 327 -6.06 -19.53 9.90
C ILE A 327 -6.53 -20.19 8.59
N ALA A 328 -5.62 -20.42 7.65
CA ALA A 328 -5.93 -21.04 6.37
C ALA A 328 -6.51 -22.44 6.53
N LYS A 329 -5.94 -23.25 7.42
CA LYS A 329 -6.45 -24.59 7.75
C LYS A 329 -7.84 -24.53 8.37
N GLN A 330 -8.09 -23.58 9.28
CA GLN A 330 -9.39 -23.41 9.94
C GLN A 330 -10.52 -23.09 8.94
N TYR A 331 -10.22 -22.25 7.95
CA TYR A 331 -11.22 -21.74 6.98
C TYR A 331 -11.12 -22.41 5.60
N LYS A 332 -10.26 -23.43 5.43
CA LYS A 332 -10.02 -24.14 4.15
C LYS A 332 -9.57 -23.19 3.04
N ILE A 333 -8.63 -22.32 3.34
CA ILE A 333 -8.11 -21.28 2.45
C ILE A 333 -6.82 -21.76 1.80
N GLN A 334 -6.65 -21.50 0.52
CA GLN A 334 -5.40 -21.73 -0.20
C GLN A 334 -4.35 -20.69 0.22
N VAL A 335 -3.14 -21.15 0.54
CA VAL A 335 -1.96 -20.31 0.78
C VAL A 335 -0.97 -20.49 -0.35
N ILE A 336 -0.58 -19.37 -0.98
CA ILE A 336 0.32 -19.32 -2.13
C ILE A 336 1.58 -18.56 -1.73
N GLY A 337 2.75 -19.16 -1.99
CA GLY A 337 4.03 -18.56 -1.69
C GLY A 337 4.55 -18.85 -0.28
N SER A 338 5.57 -18.14 0.13
CA SER A 338 6.24 -18.20 1.44
C SER A 338 7.11 -16.96 1.60
N TYR A 339 7.38 -16.55 2.84
CA TYR A 339 8.38 -15.49 3.10
C TYR A 339 9.79 -15.94 2.79
N ASN A 340 10.05 -17.27 2.80
CA ASN A 340 11.32 -17.84 2.40
C ASN A 340 11.44 -17.91 0.86
N PRO A 341 12.40 -17.18 0.24
CA PRO A 341 12.57 -17.16 -1.20
C PRO A 341 12.95 -18.54 -1.78
N ASP A 342 13.67 -19.39 -1.02
CA ASP A 342 14.09 -20.71 -1.47
C ASP A 342 12.89 -21.66 -1.65
N ASN A 343 11.85 -21.51 -0.84
CA ASN A 343 10.63 -22.29 -0.93
C ASN A 343 9.87 -22.08 -2.26
N ILE A 344 10.13 -20.97 -2.94
CA ILE A 344 9.45 -20.55 -4.18
C ILE A 344 10.39 -20.73 -5.38
N GLY A 345 11.70 -20.75 -5.13
CA GLY A 345 12.74 -20.79 -6.16
C GLY A 345 13.03 -19.42 -6.77
N CYS A 346 12.86 -18.35 -5.99
CA CYS A 346 13.29 -17.01 -6.40
C CYS A 346 14.81 -16.88 -6.28
N LEU A 347 15.42 -16.16 -7.23
CA LEU A 347 16.85 -15.89 -7.26
C LEU A 347 17.16 -14.54 -6.58
N GLU A 348 18.41 -14.34 -6.11
CA GLU A 348 18.84 -13.08 -5.50
C GLU A 348 18.60 -11.84 -6.40
N ASN A 349 18.81 -11.98 -7.69
CA ASN A 349 18.64 -10.90 -8.67
C ASN A 349 17.19 -10.63 -9.07
N GLU A 350 16.24 -11.36 -8.51
CA GLU A 350 14.79 -11.20 -8.76
C GLU A 350 14.11 -10.32 -7.69
N PHE A 351 14.88 -9.45 -7.03
CA PHE A 351 14.39 -8.49 -6.06
C PHE A 351 14.88 -7.08 -6.38
N TYR A 352 14.04 -6.09 -6.15
CA TYR A 352 14.44 -4.68 -6.21
C TYR A 352 15.27 -4.27 -5.00
N ASP A 353 14.85 -4.73 -3.82
CA ASP A 353 15.51 -4.49 -2.54
C ASP A 353 15.29 -5.70 -1.61
N GLY A 354 15.43 -5.54 -0.31
CA GLY A 354 15.24 -6.64 0.64
C GLY A 354 13.80 -7.13 0.79
N MET A 355 12.80 -6.38 0.29
CA MET A 355 11.37 -6.63 0.56
C MET A 355 10.53 -6.78 -0.70
N HIS A 356 10.94 -6.17 -1.82
CA HIS A 356 10.10 -6.08 -3.01
C HIS A 356 10.59 -7.05 -4.09
N PRO A 357 9.93 -8.19 -4.26
CA PRO A 357 10.22 -9.12 -5.34
C PRO A 357 9.82 -8.52 -6.69
N MET A 358 10.58 -8.88 -7.74
CA MET A 358 10.24 -8.56 -9.12
C MET A 358 9.14 -9.50 -9.64
N ASP A 359 8.54 -9.14 -10.76
CA ASP A 359 7.54 -9.98 -11.43
C ASP A 359 8.08 -11.37 -11.81
N THR A 360 9.38 -11.50 -12.12
CA THR A 360 10.06 -12.77 -12.38
C THR A 360 10.07 -13.72 -11.18
N CYS A 361 10.12 -13.19 -9.95
CA CYS A 361 9.96 -13.98 -8.73
C CYS A 361 8.47 -14.23 -8.45
N LEU A 362 7.62 -13.22 -8.60
CA LEU A 362 6.19 -13.33 -8.28
C LEU A 362 5.43 -14.30 -9.19
N MET A 363 5.86 -14.51 -10.43
CA MET A 363 5.29 -15.55 -11.29
C MET A 363 5.53 -16.98 -10.77
N LYS A 364 6.51 -17.16 -9.88
CA LYS A 364 6.86 -18.45 -9.27
C LYS A 364 6.11 -18.73 -7.97
N LEU A 365 5.29 -17.79 -7.47
CA LEU A 365 4.55 -17.95 -6.21
C LEU A 365 3.75 -19.24 -6.16
N GLU A 366 3.14 -19.62 -7.28
CA GLU A 366 2.31 -20.80 -7.40
C GLU A 366 3.10 -22.12 -7.34
N ASN A 367 4.46 -22.09 -7.45
CA ASN A 367 5.31 -23.27 -7.22
C ASN A 367 5.16 -23.79 -5.78
N ARG A 368 4.75 -22.94 -4.86
CA ARG A 368 4.38 -23.31 -3.50
C ARG A 368 2.94 -22.90 -3.25
N SER A 369 2.03 -23.83 -3.42
CA SER A 369 0.61 -23.64 -3.15
C SER A 369 0.10 -24.79 -2.27
N ILE A 370 -0.53 -24.44 -1.15
CA ILE A 370 -1.06 -25.39 -0.17
C ILE A 370 -2.57 -25.12 -0.05
N SER A 371 -3.36 -26.11 -0.37
CA SER A 371 -4.82 -26.12 -0.17
C SER A 371 -5.17 -26.96 1.06
N TYR A 372 -6.06 -26.45 1.92
CA TYR A 372 -6.48 -27.08 3.16
C TYR A 372 -7.89 -27.63 3.07
#